data_9befe3aafbf4733a47529e1e190f089c
#
_entry.id   9befe3aafbf4733a47529e1e190f089c
#
_cell.length_a   1.000
_cell.length_b   1.000
_cell.length_c   1.000
_cell.angle_alpha   90.00
_cell.angle_beta   90.00
_cell.angle_gamma   90.00
#
_symmetry.space_group_name_H-M   'P 1'
#
loop_
_entity.id
_entity.type
_entity.pdbx_description
1 polymer ?
#
loop_
_entity_poly.entity_id
_entity_poly.type
_entity_poly.pdbx_seq_one_letter_code
_entity_poly.pdbx_strand_id
1 'polypeptide(L)'
;MDKIGTDRFKTALLLFAVAGLIAGLGVYAAGQQHLATLAWTAGVTPVLATLVVEILRSLRRGEVGLDIVAALSMTAALAFGETLAAAVVAVMFSGGTFLESFAEGRARREMHSLLARVPRTATRHRKGGFEEVPLDAIEPGDRLLIRQGDVVPVDGNLVSASAFLDRSAISGESLPLHMSRGAEALSGSTNAGDAFDLVATQRAAQSTYAGIVRLVEEAQRSKAPMSRLADRWSLGFLAVTVAIACAAWWVTGDPIRAVAVLVVATPCPLILAVPVAFVAGLSRAAHFGVLIKGAGPFETMARIRTLILDKTGTLTDGRPQIVAIESRDNMSQDEILRLAAALDQASKHPVAQALVTAAKARGLMLPIPSEVAEVPGEGVIGLVEGRRVSVGGIGFVTHHSDAGSGGHPALAAGSVLVALAVDGRMAGHLVMSDPLRAGTGAMLDSLRRGGISRILLATGDRIEVAERITKGLGLDGLRAGLTPDQKVLLVLTERKNGPVMMVGDGVNDAPALAAADVGVAMGARGAAASAEAADVVLLVDRIDRIGPALDIARASRRIAIESVVAGIGLSVLGMIAAAFGYLSPVQGALLQEAIDVAVILNALRALRITPQDPVTSSVDTKDRTAF
;
A
#
# COMPACT_ATOMS: atom_id res chain seq x y z
N MET A 1 14.62 -13.86 19.02
CA MET A 1 14.06 -13.58 20.39
C MET A 1 12.64 -13.10 20.19
N ASP A 2 11.68 -13.79 20.80
CA ASP A 2 10.24 -13.55 20.61
C ASP A 2 9.84 -12.13 20.98
N LYS A 3 9.14 -11.42 20.07
CA LYS A 3 8.59 -10.06 20.29
C LYS A 3 7.74 -9.98 21.57
N ILE A 4 7.04 -11.05 21.94
CA ILE A 4 6.24 -11.17 23.18
C ILE A 4 7.14 -11.09 24.42
N GLY A 5 8.35 -11.62 24.37
CA GLY A 5 9.32 -11.52 25.47
C GLY A 5 9.85 -10.11 25.67
N THR A 6 10.05 -9.37 24.59
CA THR A 6 10.57 -7.99 24.62
C THR A 6 9.55 -7.00 25.17
N ASP A 7 8.27 -7.13 24.81
CA ASP A 7 7.21 -6.26 25.32
C ASP A 7 6.93 -6.49 26.80
N ARG A 8 6.97 -7.76 27.24
CA ARG A 8 6.85 -8.10 28.68
C ARG A 8 7.99 -7.55 29.50
N PHE A 9 9.21 -7.58 28.97
CA PHE A 9 10.39 -7.04 29.63
C PHE A 9 10.31 -5.51 29.77
N LYS A 10 9.91 -4.78 28.72
CA LYS A 10 9.70 -3.32 28.76
C LYS A 10 8.60 -2.94 29.76
N THR A 11 7.51 -3.69 29.80
CA THR A 11 6.43 -3.49 30.78
C THR A 11 6.91 -3.75 32.21
N ALA A 12 7.72 -4.78 32.44
CA ALA A 12 8.28 -5.07 33.75
C ALA A 12 9.24 -3.98 34.24
N LEU A 13 10.09 -3.42 33.34
CA LEU A 13 10.97 -2.29 33.65
C LEU A 13 10.17 -1.04 34.06
N LEU A 14 9.12 -0.72 33.32
CA LEU A 14 8.23 0.41 33.64
C LEU A 14 7.57 0.20 35.01
N LEU A 15 6.98 -0.98 35.26
CA LEU A 15 6.36 -1.28 36.54
C LEU A 15 7.34 -1.18 37.70
N PHE A 16 8.59 -1.62 37.51
CA PHE A 16 9.64 -1.53 38.52
C PHE A 16 10.06 -0.08 38.79
N ALA A 17 10.25 0.73 37.75
CA ALA A 17 10.55 2.15 37.89
C ALA A 17 9.42 2.93 38.60
N VAL A 18 8.16 2.67 38.23
CA VAL A 18 6.97 3.29 38.87
C VAL A 18 6.86 2.85 40.33
N ALA A 19 7.06 1.56 40.62
CA ALA A 19 7.04 1.05 42.01
C ALA A 19 8.13 1.70 42.88
N GLY A 20 9.35 1.85 42.31
CA GLY A 20 10.44 2.56 42.98
C GLY A 20 10.13 4.03 43.25
N LEU A 21 9.54 4.72 42.28
CA LEU A 21 9.10 6.12 42.43
C LEU A 21 8.04 6.27 43.52
N ILE A 22 6.97 5.45 43.48
CA ILE A 22 5.87 5.52 44.46
C ILE A 22 6.34 5.12 45.86
N ALA A 23 7.14 4.06 45.98
CA ALA A 23 7.69 3.63 47.26
C ALA A 23 8.57 4.73 47.87
N GLY A 24 9.44 5.34 47.07
CA GLY A 24 10.28 6.45 47.51
C GLY A 24 9.48 7.67 47.96
N LEU A 25 8.41 8.04 47.21
CA LEU A 25 7.51 9.13 47.62
C LEU A 25 6.76 8.84 48.93
N GLY A 26 6.29 7.60 49.13
CA GLY A 26 5.64 7.17 50.37
C GLY A 26 6.57 7.22 51.57
N VAL A 27 7.81 6.78 51.41
CA VAL A 27 8.85 6.82 52.46
C VAL A 27 9.28 8.26 52.74
N TYR A 28 9.38 9.08 51.71
CA TYR A 28 9.68 10.53 51.86
C TYR A 28 8.60 11.26 52.66
N ALA A 29 7.32 10.99 52.35
CA ALA A 29 6.19 11.52 53.08
C ALA A 29 6.15 11.08 54.53
N ALA A 30 6.71 9.91 54.85
CA ALA A 30 6.89 9.41 56.24
C ALA A 30 8.11 10.03 56.96
N GLY A 31 8.81 11.02 56.34
CA GLY A 31 9.94 11.74 56.93
C GLY A 31 11.28 11.01 56.85
N GLN A 32 11.36 9.85 56.17
CA GLN A 32 12.57 9.02 56.10
C GLN A 32 13.36 9.29 54.77
N GLN A 33 14.01 10.47 54.69
CA GLN A 33 14.69 10.92 53.46
C GLN A 33 15.74 9.94 52.94
N HIS A 34 16.56 9.36 53.82
CA HIS A 34 17.61 8.41 53.41
C HIS A 34 17.04 7.11 52.78
N LEU A 35 15.95 6.59 53.32
CA LEU A 35 15.29 5.40 52.72
C LEU A 35 14.58 5.77 51.40
N ALA A 36 14.07 6.98 51.25
CA ALA A 36 13.49 7.46 50.00
C ALA A 36 14.55 7.54 48.89
N THR A 37 15.75 8.06 49.16
CA THR A 37 16.85 8.08 48.20
C THR A 37 17.28 6.68 47.78
N LEU A 38 17.31 5.70 48.71
CA LEU A 38 17.61 4.32 48.39
C LEU A 38 16.53 3.68 47.50
N ALA A 39 15.25 3.93 47.78
CA ALA A 39 14.14 3.41 46.99
C ALA A 39 14.16 3.96 45.55
N TRP A 40 14.39 5.27 45.37
CA TRP A 40 14.53 5.89 44.06
C TRP A 40 15.74 5.36 43.31
N THR A 41 16.91 5.26 43.93
CA THR A 41 18.12 4.71 43.33
C THR A 41 17.92 3.26 42.89
N ALA A 42 17.27 2.44 43.74
CA ALA A 42 16.94 1.06 43.39
C ALA A 42 16.03 0.96 42.17
N GLY A 43 15.03 1.86 42.06
CA GLY A 43 14.12 1.94 40.90
C GLY A 43 14.81 2.35 39.60
N VAL A 44 15.82 3.23 39.67
CA VAL A 44 16.58 3.73 38.51
C VAL A 44 17.60 2.74 37.98
N THR A 45 18.27 2.04 38.88
CA THR A 45 19.44 1.19 38.54
C THR A 45 19.16 0.16 37.43
N PRO A 46 18.08 -0.62 37.45
CA PRO A 46 17.78 -1.60 36.38
C PRO A 46 17.51 -0.92 35.02
N VAL A 47 16.83 0.22 35.04
CA VAL A 47 16.53 0.99 33.82
C VAL A 47 17.83 1.51 33.20
N LEU A 48 18.69 2.14 34.01
CA LEU A 48 19.99 2.64 33.58
C LEU A 48 20.92 1.51 33.10
N ALA A 49 20.98 0.38 33.81
CA ALA A 49 21.80 -0.76 33.39
C ALA A 49 21.36 -1.32 32.05
N THR A 50 20.04 -1.47 31.83
CA THR A 50 19.49 -1.92 30.54
C THR A 50 19.85 -0.95 29.43
N LEU A 51 19.68 0.33 29.67
CA LEU A 51 19.97 1.41 28.72
C LEU A 51 21.45 1.43 28.33
N VAL A 52 22.35 1.32 29.31
CA VAL A 52 23.81 1.25 29.03
C VAL A 52 24.15 0.04 28.18
N VAL A 53 23.54 -1.13 28.44
CA VAL A 53 23.76 -2.33 27.62
C VAL A 53 23.25 -2.12 26.20
N GLU A 54 22.11 -1.47 26.01
CA GLU A 54 21.57 -1.15 24.68
C GLU A 54 22.47 -0.15 23.93
N ILE A 55 22.93 0.90 24.60
CA ILE A 55 23.90 1.88 24.04
C ILE A 55 25.19 1.17 23.60
N LEU A 56 25.75 0.31 24.42
CA LEU A 56 26.98 -0.42 24.09
C LEU A 56 26.79 -1.36 22.88
N ARG A 57 25.62 -2.00 22.77
CA ARG A 57 25.28 -2.83 21.61
C ARG A 57 25.09 -1.99 20.34
N SER A 58 24.48 -0.82 20.46
CA SER A 58 24.25 0.12 19.36
C SER A 58 25.58 0.69 18.85
N LEU A 59 26.45 1.15 19.74
CA LEU A 59 27.79 1.64 19.41
C LEU A 59 28.64 0.58 18.70
N ARG A 60 28.59 -0.69 19.13
CA ARG A 60 29.27 -1.79 18.43
C ARG A 60 28.79 -2.02 17.00
N ARG A 61 27.57 -1.58 16.66
CA ARG A 61 26.98 -1.62 15.31
C ARG A 61 27.24 -0.34 14.51
N GLY A 62 27.95 0.64 15.11
CA GLY A 62 28.20 1.95 14.49
C GLY A 62 26.97 2.86 14.49
N GLU A 63 25.94 2.53 15.28
CA GLU A 63 24.74 3.33 15.44
C GLU A 63 24.85 4.14 16.73
N VAL A 64 24.72 5.47 16.63
CA VAL A 64 24.69 6.36 17.80
C VAL A 64 23.24 6.75 18.04
N GLY A 65 22.65 6.22 19.10
CA GLY A 65 21.24 6.48 19.47
C GLY A 65 21.11 7.70 20.40
N LEU A 66 19.90 8.24 20.47
CA LEU A 66 19.48 9.32 21.36
C LEU A 66 19.41 8.91 22.84
N ASP A 67 19.43 7.62 23.11
CA ASP A 67 19.37 7.01 24.43
C ASP A 67 20.54 7.44 25.33
N ILE A 68 21.64 7.93 24.72
CA ILE A 68 22.79 8.47 25.41
C ILE A 68 22.41 9.68 26.28
N VAL A 69 21.50 10.56 25.84
CA VAL A 69 21.06 11.72 26.62
C VAL A 69 20.33 11.26 27.89
N ALA A 70 19.43 10.29 27.77
CA ALA A 70 18.70 9.74 28.91
C ALA A 70 19.63 9.06 29.92
N ALA A 71 20.62 8.26 29.42
CA ALA A 71 21.64 7.67 30.29
C ALA A 71 22.47 8.73 31.01
N LEU A 72 22.89 9.77 30.28
CA LEU A 72 23.67 10.88 30.83
C LEU A 72 22.87 11.65 31.87
N SER A 73 21.58 11.92 31.61
CA SER A 73 20.67 12.61 32.53
C SER A 73 20.49 11.83 33.84
N MET A 74 20.18 10.53 33.75
CA MET A 74 20.02 9.66 34.93
C MET A 74 21.32 9.54 35.71
N THR A 75 22.46 9.35 35.04
CA THR A 75 23.77 9.25 35.68
C THR A 75 24.16 10.55 36.39
N ALA A 76 23.98 11.70 35.73
CA ALA A 76 24.25 13.00 36.31
C ALA A 76 23.32 13.28 37.51
N ALA A 77 22.04 13.01 37.38
CA ALA A 77 21.08 13.20 38.48
C ALA A 77 21.43 12.34 39.71
N LEU A 78 21.81 11.08 39.52
CA LEU A 78 22.27 10.22 40.61
C LEU A 78 23.60 10.73 41.24
N ALA A 79 24.57 11.17 40.41
CA ALA A 79 25.88 11.63 40.87
C ALA A 79 25.77 12.92 41.69
N PHE A 80 24.84 13.81 41.37
CA PHE A 80 24.62 15.08 42.09
C PHE A 80 23.55 15.02 43.17
N GLY A 81 23.02 13.80 43.49
CA GLY A 81 22.06 13.61 44.58
C GLY A 81 20.59 13.90 44.24
N GLU A 82 20.29 14.23 43.00
CA GLU A 82 18.94 14.49 42.48
C GLU A 82 18.20 13.17 42.17
N THR A 83 18.11 12.28 43.17
CA THR A 83 17.60 10.89 43.01
C THR A 83 16.13 10.84 42.62
N LEU A 84 15.30 11.82 43.05
CA LEU A 84 13.91 11.94 42.65
C LEU A 84 13.82 12.29 41.14
N ALA A 85 14.66 13.24 40.68
CA ALA A 85 14.70 13.58 39.25
C ALA A 85 15.14 12.38 38.41
N ALA A 86 16.18 11.62 38.86
CA ALA A 86 16.60 10.38 38.20
C ALA A 86 15.46 9.36 38.13
N ALA A 87 14.67 9.19 39.19
CA ALA A 87 13.53 8.26 39.22
C ALA A 87 12.42 8.70 38.25
N VAL A 88 12.15 10.00 38.16
CA VAL A 88 11.18 10.53 37.18
C VAL A 88 11.68 10.28 35.76
N VAL A 89 12.97 10.56 35.46
CA VAL A 89 13.56 10.29 34.12
C VAL A 89 13.49 8.79 33.78
N ALA A 90 13.75 7.91 34.74
CA ALA A 90 13.65 6.46 34.53
C ALA A 90 12.22 6.01 34.18
N VAL A 91 11.20 6.59 34.88
CA VAL A 91 9.77 6.35 34.54
C VAL A 91 9.43 6.92 33.18
N MET A 92 9.89 8.14 32.85
CA MET A 92 9.70 8.77 31.55
C MET A 92 10.30 7.92 30.42
N PHE A 93 11.54 7.48 30.53
CA PHE A 93 12.21 6.68 29.53
C PHE A 93 11.50 5.33 29.32
N SER A 94 11.21 4.61 30.40
CA SER A 94 10.51 3.32 30.32
C SER A 94 9.04 3.49 29.90
N GLY A 95 8.38 4.57 30.31
CA GLY A 95 7.04 4.98 29.89
C GLY A 95 7.00 5.35 28.41
N GLY A 96 7.97 6.13 27.93
CA GLY A 96 8.14 6.48 26.53
C GLY A 96 8.28 5.26 25.62
N THR A 97 9.15 4.32 25.97
CA THR A 97 9.31 3.06 25.21
C THR A 97 8.06 2.18 25.24
N PHE A 98 7.29 2.21 26.34
CA PHE A 98 5.99 1.54 26.42
C PHE A 98 4.94 2.24 25.55
N LEU A 99 4.82 3.57 25.61
CA LEU A 99 3.90 4.36 24.78
C LEU A 99 4.21 4.21 23.28
N GLU A 100 5.48 4.11 22.91
CA GLU A 100 5.91 3.81 21.55
C GLU A 100 5.34 2.46 21.10
N SER A 101 5.60 1.40 21.86
CA SER A 101 5.10 0.05 21.52
C SER A 101 3.57 0.00 21.50
N PHE A 102 2.90 0.75 22.38
CA PHE A 102 1.44 0.86 22.42
C PHE A 102 0.89 1.62 21.19
N ALA A 103 1.49 2.77 20.83
CA ALA A 103 1.08 3.57 19.68
C ALA A 103 1.31 2.82 18.37
N GLU A 104 2.49 2.19 18.20
CA GLU A 104 2.75 1.29 17.07
C GLU A 104 1.78 0.11 17.05
N GLY A 105 1.54 -0.52 18.19
CA GLY A 105 0.61 -1.63 18.33
C GLY A 105 -0.83 -1.24 18.00
N ARG A 106 -1.26 -0.01 18.33
CA ARG A 106 -2.59 0.50 17.96
C ARG A 106 -2.70 0.76 16.46
N ALA A 107 -1.71 1.43 15.88
CA ALA A 107 -1.66 1.69 14.45
C ALA A 107 -1.58 0.39 13.63
N ARG A 108 -0.82 -0.61 14.12
CA ARG A 108 -0.75 -1.95 13.52
C ARG A 108 -2.03 -2.77 13.69
N ARG A 109 -2.78 -2.61 14.78
CA ARG A 109 -4.04 -3.35 15.00
C ARG A 109 -5.08 -3.08 13.94
N GLU A 110 -5.19 -1.85 13.46
CA GLU A 110 -6.08 -1.53 12.33
C GLU A 110 -5.64 -2.24 11.05
N MET A 111 -4.34 -2.34 10.79
CA MET A 111 -3.80 -3.13 9.68
C MET A 111 -3.96 -4.64 9.91
N HIS A 112 -3.77 -5.13 11.14
CA HIS A 112 -4.01 -6.53 11.50
C HIS A 112 -5.49 -6.93 11.47
N SER A 113 -6.43 -6.01 11.65
CA SER A 113 -7.86 -6.32 11.51
C SER A 113 -8.23 -6.71 10.07
N LEU A 114 -7.49 -6.22 9.09
CA LEU A 114 -7.57 -6.69 7.70
C LEU A 114 -7.04 -8.12 7.56
N LEU A 115 -6.05 -8.52 8.37
CA LEU A 115 -5.41 -9.84 8.35
C LEU A 115 -6.12 -10.88 9.24
N ALA A 116 -6.90 -10.45 10.22
CA ALA A 116 -7.53 -11.34 11.22
C ALA A 116 -8.75 -12.10 10.68
N ARG A 117 -9.20 -11.81 9.46
CA ARG A 117 -10.38 -12.43 8.83
C ARG A 117 -10.07 -13.72 8.07
N VAL A 118 -8.83 -14.21 8.09
CA VAL A 118 -8.49 -15.46 7.38
C VAL A 118 -9.12 -16.64 8.12
N PRO A 119 -9.95 -17.43 7.46
CA PRO A 119 -10.35 -18.71 8.00
C PRO A 119 -9.10 -19.58 8.18
N ARG A 120 -9.07 -20.41 9.18
CA ARG A 120 -7.98 -21.40 9.40
C ARG A 120 -8.27 -22.71 8.69
N THR A 121 -9.53 -22.94 8.35
CA THR A 121 -10.06 -24.15 7.74
C THR A 121 -11.03 -23.78 6.62
N ALA A 122 -11.28 -24.71 5.73
CA ALA A 122 -12.29 -24.61 4.67
C ALA A 122 -13.13 -25.88 4.60
N THR A 123 -14.37 -25.77 4.16
CA THR A 123 -15.27 -26.91 3.95
C THR A 123 -15.14 -27.40 2.53
N ARG A 124 -14.52 -28.58 2.33
CA ARG A 124 -14.31 -29.22 1.05
C ARG A 124 -15.38 -30.29 0.78
N HIS A 125 -15.84 -30.38 -0.47
CA HIS A 125 -16.67 -31.50 -0.92
C HIS A 125 -15.87 -32.79 -1.02
N ARG A 126 -16.43 -33.89 -0.50
CA ARG A 126 -15.89 -35.26 -0.61
C ARG A 126 -16.98 -36.22 -1.06
N LYS A 127 -16.60 -37.41 -1.56
CA LYS A 127 -17.58 -38.47 -1.86
C LYS A 127 -18.31 -38.87 -0.55
N GLY A 128 -19.58 -38.45 -0.44
CA GLY A 128 -20.45 -38.76 0.71
C GLY A 128 -20.67 -37.64 1.70
N GLY A 129 -20.16 -36.39 1.49
CA GLY A 129 -20.43 -35.26 2.37
C GLY A 129 -19.42 -34.13 2.30
N PHE A 130 -19.29 -33.43 3.41
CA PHE A 130 -18.37 -32.32 3.58
C PHE A 130 -17.25 -32.70 4.55
N GLU A 131 -16.06 -32.21 4.31
CA GLU A 131 -14.88 -32.38 5.14
C GLU A 131 -14.30 -30.99 5.46
N GLU A 132 -14.01 -30.74 6.72
CA GLU A 132 -13.28 -29.52 7.13
C GLU A 132 -11.79 -29.79 7.03
N VAL A 133 -11.09 -28.99 6.22
CA VAL A 133 -9.65 -29.14 5.95
C VAL A 133 -8.90 -27.86 6.30
N PRO A 134 -7.65 -27.94 6.79
CA PRO A 134 -6.81 -26.77 6.95
C PRO A 134 -6.51 -26.15 5.57
N LEU A 135 -6.29 -24.83 5.54
CA LEU A 135 -6.06 -24.13 4.27
C LEU A 135 -4.89 -24.69 3.45
N ASP A 136 -3.83 -25.12 4.11
CA ASP A 136 -2.62 -25.67 3.46
C ASP A 136 -2.87 -26.99 2.74
N ALA A 137 -4.00 -27.66 3.03
CA ALA A 137 -4.41 -28.92 2.40
C ALA A 137 -5.31 -28.70 1.18
N ILE A 138 -5.62 -27.46 0.81
CA ILE A 138 -6.42 -27.13 -0.37
C ILE A 138 -5.53 -27.15 -1.61
N GLU A 139 -5.96 -27.90 -2.62
CA GLU A 139 -5.30 -27.95 -3.92
C GLU A 139 -6.17 -27.34 -5.02
N PRO A 140 -5.55 -26.83 -6.11
CA PRO A 140 -6.29 -26.40 -7.29
C PRO A 140 -7.18 -27.54 -7.82
N GLY A 141 -8.46 -27.21 -8.08
CA GLY A 141 -9.49 -28.17 -8.47
C GLY A 141 -10.39 -28.64 -7.30
N ASP A 142 -10.02 -28.41 -6.05
CA ASP A 142 -10.88 -28.71 -4.91
C ASP A 142 -12.17 -27.88 -4.97
N ARG A 143 -13.32 -28.54 -4.73
CA ARG A 143 -14.60 -27.87 -4.64
C ARG A 143 -14.90 -27.54 -3.17
N LEU A 144 -15.11 -26.27 -2.88
CA LEU A 144 -15.29 -25.73 -1.54
C LEU A 144 -16.71 -25.18 -1.40
N LEU A 145 -17.32 -25.41 -0.24
CA LEU A 145 -18.60 -24.79 0.16
C LEU A 145 -18.30 -23.52 0.96
N ILE A 146 -18.85 -22.39 0.52
CA ILE A 146 -18.75 -21.08 1.18
C ILE A 146 -20.14 -20.72 1.70
N ARG A 147 -20.33 -20.77 3.03
CA ARG A 147 -21.60 -20.45 3.66
C ARG A 147 -21.79 -18.93 3.80
N GLN A 148 -22.99 -18.51 4.09
CA GLN A 148 -23.26 -17.11 4.42
C GLN A 148 -22.41 -16.66 5.62
N GLY A 149 -21.72 -15.54 5.48
CA GLY A 149 -20.79 -15.02 6.48
C GLY A 149 -19.38 -15.63 6.44
N ASP A 150 -19.16 -16.71 5.70
CA ASP A 150 -17.83 -17.29 5.51
C ASP A 150 -16.94 -16.38 4.66
N VAL A 151 -15.67 -16.37 4.98
CA VAL A 151 -14.64 -15.74 4.14
C VAL A 151 -14.13 -16.74 3.12
N VAL A 152 -14.03 -16.33 1.86
CA VAL A 152 -13.47 -17.13 0.76
C VAL A 152 -12.02 -17.48 1.10
N PRO A 153 -11.67 -18.79 1.26
CA PRO A 153 -10.38 -19.19 1.80
C PRO A 153 -9.23 -19.11 0.79
N VAL A 154 -9.51 -19.36 -0.47
CA VAL A 154 -8.54 -19.35 -1.60
C VAL A 154 -9.21 -18.76 -2.84
N ASP A 155 -8.40 -18.27 -3.78
CA ASP A 155 -8.94 -17.80 -5.06
C ASP A 155 -9.55 -18.97 -5.83
N GLY A 156 -10.69 -18.73 -6.48
CA GLY A 156 -11.40 -19.77 -7.20
C GLY A 156 -12.51 -19.27 -8.09
N ASN A 157 -13.06 -20.17 -8.89
CA ASN A 157 -14.15 -19.90 -9.80
C ASN A 157 -15.50 -20.33 -9.21
N LEU A 158 -16.50 -19.46 -9.31
CA LEU A 158 -17.86 -19.73 -8.85
C LEU A 158 -18.51 -20.87 -9.66
N VAL A 159 -18.99 -21.90 -8.99
CA VAL A 159 -19.71 -23.03 -9.61
C VAL A 159 -21.22 -22.83 -9.55
N SER A 160 -21.71 -22.24 -8.47
CA SER A 160 -23.14 -21.89 -8.31
C SER A 160 -23.59 -20.84 -9.32
N ALA A 161 -24.88 -20.70 -9.54
CA ALA A 161 -25.45 -19.77 -10.52
C ALA A 161 -25.08 -18.32 -10.24
N SER A 162 -25.09 -17.93 -8.96
CA SER A 162 -24.72 -16.59 -8.51
C SER A 162 -24.19 -16.62 -7.07
N ALA A 163 -23.50 -15.56 -6.67
CA ALA A 163 -23.09 -15.28 -5.29
C ALA A 163 -23.03 -13.75 -5.06
N PHE A 164 -23.18 -13.34 -3.81
CA PHE A 164 -22.96 -11.96 -3.37
C PHE A 164 -21.73 -11.92 -2.47
N LEU A 165 -20.69 -11.22 -2.90
CA LEU A 165 -19.44 -11.11 -2.15
C LEU A 165 -19.20 -9.68 -1.66
N ASP A 166 -19.06 -9.53 -0.35
CA ASP A 166 -18.55 -8.31 0.27
C ASP A 166 -17.02 -8.32 0.19
N ARG A 167 -16.47 -7.36 -0.53
CA ARG A 167 -15.03 -7.14 -0.69
C ARG A 167 -14.52 -5.98 0.14
N SER A 168 -15.31 -5.40 1.02
CA SER A 168 -14.96 -4.21 1.80
C SER A 168 -13.67 -4.36 2.59
N ALA A 169 -13.37 -5.57 3.06
CA ALA A 169 -12.13 -5.88 3.76
C ALA A 169 -10.88 -5.84 2.86
N ILE A 170 -11.02 -6.04 1.55
CA ILE A 170 -9.92 -6.07 0.59
C ILE A 170 -9.88 -4.77 -0.21
N SER A 171 -11.05 -4.29 -0.66
CA SER A 171 -11.18 -3.20 -1.61
C SER A 171 -11.63 -1.87 -0.99
N GLY A 172 -12.14 -1.90 0.24
CA GLY A 172 -12.79 -0.73 0.86
C GLY A 172 -14.16 -0.36 0.26
N GLU A 173 -14.70 -1.16 -0.67
CA GLU A 173 -16.01 -0.94 -1.28
C GLU A 173 -17.12 -1.51 -0.38
N SER A 174 -18.05 -0.66 0.05
CA SER A 174 -19.09 -1.03 1.02
C SER A 174 -20.26 -1.82 0.44
N LEU A 175 -20.38 -1.91 -0.90
CA LEU A 175 -21.49 -2.61 -1.55
C LEU A 175 -21.09 -4.03 -1.96
N PRO A 176 -21.87 -5.07 -1.58
CA PRO A 176 -21.64 -6.43 -2.05
C PRO A 176 -21.73 -6.53 -3.58
N LEU A 177 -20.77 -7.23 -4.18
CA LEU A 177 -20.73 -7.46 -5.62
C LEU A 177 -21.52 -8.71 -5.98
N HIS A 178 -22.45 -8.59 -6.94
CA HIS A 178 -23.13 -9.75 -7.52
C HIS A 178 -22.22 -10.44 -8.55
N MET A 179 -22.01 -11.73 -8.39
CA MET A 179 -21.17 -12.56 -9.24
C MET A 179 -21.97 -13.69 -9.89
N SER A 180 -21.68 -13.98 -11.15
CA SER A 180 -22.31 -15.06 -11.91
C SER A 180 -21.40 -16.29 -11.98
N ARG A 181 -21.95 -17.44 -12.35
CA ARG A 181 -21.20 -18.69 -12.56
C ARG A 181 -19.96 -18.48 -13.44
N GLY A 182 -18.84 -19.04 -13.02
CA GLY A 182 -17.54 -18.93 -13.70
C GLY A 182 -16.78 -17.66 -13.39
N ALA A 183 -17.38 -16.70 -12.65
CA ALA A 183 -16.66 -15.52 -12.19
C ALA A 183 -15.64 -15.89 -11.11
N GLU A 184 -14.51 -15.20 -11.11
CA GLU A 184 -13.43 -15.40 -10.15
C GLU A 184 -13.76 -14.72 -8.81
N ALA A 185 -13.83 -15.53 -7.75
CA ALA A 185 -13.97 -15.05 -6.37
C ALA A 185 -12.58 -15.00 -5.72
N LEU A 186 -12.22 -13.83 -5.22
CA LEU A 186 -10.93 -13.60 -4.56
C LEU A 186 -10.98 -14.00 -3.09
N SER A 187 -9.93 -14.66 -2.63
CA SER A 187 -9.73 -14.98 -1.21
C SER A 187 -9.77 -13.73 -0.34
N GLY A 188 -10.32 -13.86 0.87
CA GLY A 188 -10.52 -12.73 1.79
C GLY A 188 -11.85 -11.96 1.58
N SER A 189 -12.62 -12.24 0.50
CA SER A 189 -13.99 -11.74 0.35
C SER A 189 -14.94 -12.46 1.29
N THR A 190 -15.96 -11.79 1.83
CA THR A 190 -16.98 -12.40 2.71
C THR A 190 -18.24 -12.70 1.90
N ASN A 191 -18.82 -13.88 2.07
CA ASN A 191 -20.12 -14.20 1.45
C ASN A 191 -21.24 -13.44 2.14
N ALA A 192 -21.84 -12.49 1.45
CA ALA A 192 -22.98 -11.68 1.93
C ALA A 192 -24.36 -12.23 1.50
N GLY A 193 -24.40 -13.32 0.72
CA GLY A 193 -25.61 -13.95 0.21
C GLY A 193 -25.75 -15.40 0.65
N ASP A 194 -26.47 -16.17 -0.16
CA ASP A 194 -26.66 -17.61 0.08
C ASP A 194 -25.36 -18.40 -0.05
N ALA A 195 -25.36 -19.63 0.50
CA ALA A 195 -24.20 -20.53 0.36
C ALA A 195 -23.94 -20.88 -1.11
N PHE A 196 -22.69 -20.87 -1.50
CA PHE A 196 -22.27 -21.19 -2.88
C PHE A 196 -21.06 -22.13 -2.91
N ASP A 197 -20.88 -22.79 -4.04
CA ASP A 197 -19.73 -23.62 -4.31
C ASP A 197 -18.68 -22.90 -5.15
N LEU A 198 -17.43 -23.08 -4.76
CA LEU A 198 -16.24 -22.52 -5.38
C LEU A 198 -15.30 -23.67 -5.78
N VAL A 199 -14.71 -23.60 -6.97
CA VAL A 199 -13.57 -24.47 -7.34
C VAL A 199 -12.29 -23.68 -7.19
N ALA A 200 -11.40 -24.13 -6.31
CA ALA A 200 -10.12 -23.51 -6.07
C ALA A 200 -9.25 -23.48 -7.33
N THR A 201 -8.68 -22.33 -7.64
CA THR A 201 -7.74 -22.13 -8.77
C THR A 201 -6.30 -22.11 -8.33
N GLN A 202 -6.04 -21.79 -7.05
CA GLN A 202 -4.70 -21.67 -6.49
C GLN A 202 -4.63 -22.32 -5.11
N ARG A 203 -3.40 -22.63 -4.66
CA ARG A 203 -3.14 -23.03 -3.26
C ARG A 203 -3.24 -21.82 -2.33
N ALA A 204 -3.55 -22.06 -1.07
CA ALA A 204 -3.68 -20.98 -0.07
C ALA A 204 -2.47 -20.05 0.00
N ALA A 205 -1.25 -20.59 -0.05
CA ALA A 205 -0.02 -19.80 -0.02
C ALA A 205 0.19 -18.91 -1.27
N GLN A 206 -0.50 -19.19 -2.37
CA GLN A 206 -0.43 -18.45 -3.63
C GLN A 206 -1.66 -17.56 -3.87
N SER A 207 -2.66 -17.62 -2.97
CA SER A 207 -3.89 -16.86 -3.07
C SER A 207 -3.63 -15.35 -2.96
N THR A 208 -4.51 -14.55 -3.53
CA THR A 208 -4.48 -13.08 -3.47
C THR A 208 -4.32 -12.58 -2.04
N TYR A 209 -5.07 -13.17 -1.10
CA TYR A 209 -5.00 -12.77 0.30
C TYR A 209 -3.65 -13.09 0.96
N ALA A 210 -3.06 -14.26 0.68
CA ALA A 210 -1.72 -14.60 1.18
C ALA A 210 -0.64 -13.64 0.63
N GLY A 211 -0.81 -13.17 -0.61
CA GLY A 211 -0.01 -12.10 -1.18
C GLY A 211 -0.11 -10.81 -0.38
N ILE A 212 -1.33 -10.38 -0.05
CA ILE A 212 -1.59 -9.18 0.78
C ILE A 212 -0.93 -9.31 2.15
N VAL A 213 -1.05 -10.46 2.81
CA VAL A 213 -0.42 -10.72 4.12
C VAL A 213 1.10 -10.54 4.06
N ARG A 214 1.76 -11.14 3.06
CA ARG A 214 3.22 -11.00 2.87
C ARG A 214 3.65 -9.56 2.64
N LEU A 215 2.91 -8.82 1.81
CA LEU A 215 3.19 -7.41 1.54
C LEU A 215 3.03 -6.54 2.81
N VAL A 216 2.03 -6.82 3.64
CA VAL A 216 1.84 -6.12 4.93
C VAL A 216 2.99 -6.42 5.89
N GLU A 217 3.46 -7.66 5.96
CA GLU A 217 4.62 -8.03 6.78
C GLU A 217 5.91 -7.35 6.31
N GLU A 218 6.14 -7.26 5.01
CA GLU A 218 7.28 -6.57 4.42
C GLU A 218 7.23 -5.06 4.69
N ALA A 219 6.04 -4.45 4.55
CA ALA A 219 5.81 -3.06 4.86
C ALA A 219 6.21 -2.69 6.29
N GLN A 220 6.00 -3.60 7.25
CA GLN A 220 6.34 -3.37 8.65
C GLN A 220 7.85 -3.40 8.95
N ARG A 221 8.68 -3.89 8.04
CA ARG A 221 10.14 -4.03 8.24
C ARG A 221 10.95 -2.84 7.71
N SER A 222 10.40 -2.00 6.87
CA SER A 222 11.09 -0.88 6.22
C SER A 222 11.12 0.38 7.08
N LYS A 223 12.31 0.98 7.29
CA LYS A 223 12.48 2.27 7.97
C LYS A 223 12.38 3.43 6.98
N ALA A 224 11.65 4.49 7.33
CA ALA A 224 11.56 5.71 6.53
C ALA A 224 12.91 6.47 6.44
N PRO A 225 13.20 7.11 5.29
CA PRO A 225 14.36 8.00 5.16
C PRO A 225 14.39 9.13 6.22
N MET A 226 13.22 9.65 6.58
CA MET A 226 13.07 10.69 7.60
C MET A 226 13.45 10.19 9.00
N SER A 227 13.19 8.92 9.33
CA SER A 227 13.70 8.33 10.58
C SER A 227 15.21 8.28 10.60
N ARG A 228 15.84 7.93 9.47
CA ARG A 228 17.32 7.94 9.34
C ARG A 228 17.90 9.35 9.41
N LEU A 229 17.18 10.36 8.95
CA LEU A 229 17.56 11.76 9.09
C LEU A 229 17.46 12.21 10.56
N ALA A 230 16.39 11.82 11.25
CA ALA A 230 16.21 12.06 12.68
C ALA A 230 17.40 11.51 13.49
N ASP A 231 17.88 10.29 13.18
CA ASP A 231 19.05 9.70 13.82
C ASP A 231 20.33 10.55 13.64
N ARG A 232 20.50 11.23 12.50
CA ARG A 232 21.63 12.14 12.23
C ARG A 232 21.52 13.45 12.99
N TRP A 233 20.33 14.03 13.05
CA TRP A 233 20.09 15.29 13.77
C TRP A 233 20.21 15.12 15.28
N SER A 234 20.02 13.90 15.77
CA SER A 234 20.15 13.55 17.17
C SER A 234 21.55 13.78 17.73
N LEU A 235 22.59 13.53 16.94
CA LEU A 235 23.99 13.82 17.32
C LEU A 235 24.22 15.34 17.47
N GLY A 236 23.67 16.13 16.55
CA GLY A 236 23.71 17.59 16.66
C GLY A 236 22.99 18.10 17.90
N PHE A 237 21.81 17.56 18.19
CA PHE A 237 21.02 17.89 19.36
C PHE A 237 21.76 17.50 20.66
N LEU A 238 22.37 16.30 20.73
CA LEU A 238 23.20 15.89 21.86
C LEU A 238 24.35 16.86 22.10
N ALA A 239 25.09 17.24 21.04
CA ALA A 239 26.20 18.18 21.16
C ALA A 239 25.75 19.55 21.70
N VAL A 240 24.63 20.07 21.20
CA VAL A 240 24.03 21.33 21.67
C VAL A 240 23.59 21.21 23.13
N THR A 241 22.92 20.11 23.48
CA THR A 241 22.49 19.84 24.87
C THR A 241 23.65 19.84 25.85
N VAL A 242 24.73 19.08 25.52
CA VAL A 242 25.91 19.02 26.37
C VAL A 242 26.58 20.39 26.47
N ALA A 243 26.67 21.12 25.36
CA ALA A 243 27.24 22.48 25.37
C ALA A 243 26.43 23.43 26.28
N ILE A 244 25.10 23.43 26.21
CA ILE A 244 24.23 24.26 27.07
C ILE A 244 24.38 23.82 28.53
N ALA A 245 24.39 22.53 28.83
CA ALA A 245 24.53 22.01 30.18
C ALA A 245 25.88 22.40 30.80
N CYS A 246 27.00 22.22 30.05
CA CYS A 246 28.32 22.62 30.48
C CYS A 246 28.44 24.14 30.66
N ALA A 247 27.88 24.94 29.75
CA ALA A 247 27.88 26.38 29.85
C ALA A 247 27.07 26.88 31.07
N ALA A 248 25.88 26.28 31.31
CA ALA A 248 25.09 26.61 32.49
C ALA A 248 25.84 26.31 33.80
N TRP A 249 26.50 25.15 33.88
CA TRP A 249 27.35 24.79 35.04
C TRP A 249 28.53 25.73 35.20
N TRP A 250 29.26 25.98 34.12
CA TRP A 250 30.48 26.81 34.17
C TRP A 250 30.16 28.27 34.57
N VAL A 251 29.11 28.85 34.03
CA VAL A 251 28.71 30.25 34.31
C VAL A 251 28.14 30.41 35.70
N THR A 252 27.40 29.44 36.21
CA THR A 252 26.70 29.57 37.49
C THR A 252 27.41 28.87 38.66
N GLY A 253 28.34 27.96 38.38
CA GLY A 253 28.95 27.11 39.40
C GLY A 253 28.01 26.06 39.99
N ASP A 254 26.76 25.98 39.55
CA ASP A 254 25.71 25.10 40.05
C ASP A 254 25.51 23.91 39.13
N PRO A 255 25.94 22.66 39.50
CA PRO A 255 25.79 21.49 38.68
C PRO A 255 24.33 21.07 38.51
N ILE A 256 23.40 21.49 39.43
CA ILE A 256 21.99 21.15 39.38
C ILE A 256 21.32 21.76 38.14
N ARG A 257 21.80 22.93 37.69
CA ARG A 257 21.33 23.53 36.44
C ARG A 257 21.71 22.70 35.22
N ALA A 258 22.93 22.11 35.18
CA ALA A 258 23.32 21.22 34.12
C ALA A 258 22.44 19.93 34.11
N VAL A 259 22.16 19.39 35.30
CA VAL A 259 21.23 18.25 35.44
C VAL A 259 19.84 18.62 34.91
N ALA A 260 19.30 19.78 35.27
CA ALA A 260 17.99 20.25 34.80
C ALA A 260 17.96 20.38 33.27
N VAL A 261 19.01 20.93 32.63
CA VAL A 261 19.14 21.01 31.17
C VAL A 261 19.16 19.60 30.55
N LEU A 262 19.97 18.68 31.09
CA LEU A 262 20.07 17.32 30.57
C LEU A 262 18.75 16.54 30.68
N VAL A 263 18.00 16.76 31.74
CA VAL A 263 16.71 16.12 31.98
C VAL A 263 15.65 16.59 30.99
N VAL A 264 15.59 17.90 30.72
CA VAL A 264 14.65 18.46 29.72
C VAL A 264 15.03 18.07 28.30
N ALA A 265 16.29 17.79 28.04
CA ALA A 265 16.82 17.54 26.69
C ALA A 265 16.56 16.12 26.15
N THR A 266 15.69 15.32 26.77
CA THR A 266 15.39 13.98 26.23
C THR A 266 14.66 14.10 24.88
N PRO A 267 15.25 13.60 23.76
CA PRO A 267 14.76 13.87 22.41
C PRO A 267 13.68 12.88 21.94
N CYS A 268 12.86 12.38 22.85
CA CYS A 268 11.76 11.45 22.58
C CYS A 268 10.82 11.90 21.45
N PRO A 269 10.47 13.22 21.31
CA PRO A 269 9.60 13.66 20.22
C PRO A 269 10.15 13.36 18.83
N LEU A 270 11.46 13.41 18.65
CA LEU A 270 12.11 13.15 17.37
C LEU A 270 12.05 11.66 16.98
N ILE A 271 12.21 10.79 17.99
CA ILE A 271 12.25 9.34 17.80
C ILE A 271 10.85 8.77 17.53
N LEU A 272 9.84 9.27 18.26
CA LEU A 272 8.50 8.68 18.32
C LEU A 272 7.52 9.25 17.28
N ALA A 273 7.57 10.55 17.02
CA ALA A 273 6.56 11.22 16.20
C ALA A 273 6.51 10.69 14.75
N VAL A 274 7.68 10.49 14.12
CA VAL A 274 7.76 10.10 12.71
C VAL A 274 7.28 8.67 12.49
N PRO A 275 7.78 7.64 13.20
CA PRO A 275 7.28 6.29 13.07
C PRO A 275 5.78 6.17 13.35
N VAL A 276 5.29 6.79 14.42
CA VAL A 276 3.88 6.73 14.81
C VAL A 276 2.99 7.36 13.73
N ALA A 277 3.33 8.55 13.22
CA ALA A 277 2.56 9.20 12.17
C ALA A 277 2.54 8.39 10.86
N PHE A 278 3.67 7.76 10.51
CA PHE A 278 3.78 6.97 9.28
C PHE A 278 3.08 5.62 9.39
N VAL A 279 3.21 4.91 10.50
CA VAL A 279 2.47 3.65 10.72
C VAL A 279 0.96 3.91 10.74
N ALA A 280 0.53 5.00 11.37
CA ALA A 280 -0.86 5.44 11.36
C ALA A 280 -1.35 5.75 9.93
N GLY A 281 -0.53 6.47 9.14
CA GLY A 281 -0.83 6.79 7.75
C GLY A 281 -0.87 5.55 6.84
N LEU A 282 0.06 4.62 6.99
CA LEU A 282 0.07 3.34 6.27
C LEU A 282 -1.19 2.53 6.55
N SER A 283 -1.58 2.44 7.83
CA SER A 283 -2.84 1.79 8.23
C SER A 283 -4.05 2.46 7.56
N ARG A 284 -4.04 3.80 7.51
CA ARG A 284 -5.12 4.55 6.86
C ARG A 284 -5.16 4.33 5.35
N ALA A 285 -4.02 4.31 4.64
CA ALA A 285 -3.93 4.03 3.21
C ALA A 285 -4.46 2.62 2.89
N ALA A 286 -4.12 1.62 3.70
CA ALA A 286 -4.61 0.26 3.55
C ALA A 286 -6.15 0.17 3.65
N HIS A 287 -6.78 0.98 4.49
CA HIS A 287 -8.24 1.10 4.59
C HIS A 287 -8.91 1.60 3.29
N PHE A 288 -8.16 2.37 2.47
CA PHE A 288 -8.60 2.83 1.15
C PHE A 288 -8.21 1.87 0.02
N GLY A 289 -7.80 0.64 0.35
CA GLY A 289 -7.43 -0.37 -0.62
C GLY A 289 -6.07 -0.13 -1.29
N VAL A 290 -5.18 0.65 -0.65
CA VAL A 290 -3.83 0.94 -1.14
C VAL A 290 -2.80 0.37 -0.16
N LEU A 291 -2.12 -0.67 -0.58
CA LEU A 291 -1.08 -1.31 0.21
C LEU A 291 0.29 -0.78 -0.17
N ILE A 292 1.04 -0.27 0.81
CA ILE A 292 2.35 0.36 0.62
C ILE A 292 3.40 -0.45 1.36
N LYS A 293 4.48 -0.84 0.68
CA LYS A 293 5.56 -1.67 1.21
C LYS A 293 6.54 -0.89 2.10
N GLY A 294 6.01 -0.22 3.12
CA GLY A 294 6.81 0.41 4.15
C GLY A 294 6.83 1.91 4.18
N ALA A 295 7.47 2.42 5.22
CA ALA A 295 7.52 3.84 5.49
C ALA A 295 8.41 4.62 4.50
N GLY A 296 9.38 3.96 3.86
CA GLY A 296 10.24 4.59 2.84
C GLY A 296 9.47 5.02 1.60
N PRO A 297 8.81 4.09 0.88
CA PRO A 297 7.93 4.43 -0.23
C PRO A 297 6.81 5.40 0.17
N PHE A 298 6.21 5.23 1.36
CA PHE A 298 5.17 6.12 1.87
C PHE A 298 5.65 7.57 2.02
N GLU A 299 6.85 7.78 2.58
CA GLU A 299 7.46 9.10 2.67
C GLU A 299 7.76 9.68 1.29
N THR A 300 8.26 8.84 0.37
CA THR A 300 8.58 9.25 -1.00
C THR A 300 7.33 9.67 -1.75
N MET A 301 6.20 8.94 -1.59
CA MET A 301 4.89 9.31 -2.12
C MET A 301 4.48 10.74 -1.74
N ALA A 302 4.72 11.15 -0.51
CA ALA A 302 4.40 12.51 -0.07
C ALA A 302 5.14 13.61 -0.85
N ARG A 303 6.24 13.27 -1.53
CA ARG A 303 7.12 14.18 -2.27
C ARG A 303 6.97 14.10 -3.78
N ILE A 304 6.20 13.13 -4.29
CA ILE A 304 5.99 12.90 -5.72
C ILE A 304 5.39 14.16 -6.38
N ARG A 305 5.97 14.52 -7.52
CA ARG A 305 5.50 15.60 -8.40
C ARG A 305 5.33 15.16 -9.86
N THR A 306 6.04 14.11 -10.27
CA THR A 306 5.95 13.53 -11.61
C THR A 306 5.28 12.17 -11.53
N LEU A 307 4.27 11.98 -12.36
CA LEU A 307 3.53 10.74 -12.51
C LEU A 307 3.69 10.22 -13.93
N ILE A 308 4.16 8.99 -14.09
CA ILE A 308 4.20 8.27 -15.35
C ILE A 308 3.13 7.19 -15.30
N LEU A 309 2.25 7.17 -16.27
CA LEU A 309 1.16 6.21 -16.39
C LEU A 309 1.41 5.29 -17.57
N ASP A 310 1.26 4.00 -17.39
CA ASP A 310 1.05 3.10 -18.52
C ASP A 310 -0.37 3.26 -19.08
N LYS A 311 -0.58 2.85 -20.33
CA LYS A 311 -1.91 2.87 -20.94
C LYS A 311 -2.70 1.63 -20.59
N THR A 312 -2.19 0.49 -21.03
CA THR A 312 -2.93 -0.79 -21.06
C THR A 312 -3.05 -1.38 -19.65
N GLY A 313 -4.28 -1.76 -19.24
CA GLY A 313 -4.51 -2.28 -17.90
C GLY A 313 -4.39 -1.23 -16.78
N THR A 314 -4.03 0.02 -17.10
CA THR A 314 -3.87 1.15 -16.17
C THR A 314 -4.90 2.23 -16.43
N LEU A 315 -4.75 3.02 -17.49
CA LEU A 315 -5.76 3.99 -17.91
C LEU A 315 -6.96 3.33 -18.61
N THR A 316 -6.74 2.14 -19.16
CA THR A 316 -7.77 1.28 -19.75
C THR A 316 -7.99 0.04 -18.88
N ASP A 317 -9.09 -0.67 -19.11
CA ASP A 317 -9.36 -1.93 -18.39
C ASP A 317 -8.47 -3.09 -18.84
N GLY A 318 -7.69 -2.92 -19.92
CA GLY A 318 -6.89 -3.99 -20.53
C GLY A 318 -7.75 -5.13 -21.09
N ARG A 319 -9.03 -4.88 -21.29
CA ARG A 319 -10.01 -5.82 -21.85
C ARG A 319 -10.59 -5.24 -23.12
N PRO A 320 -10.08 -5.68 -24.29
CA PRO A 320 -10.66 -5.26 -25.55
C PRO A 320 -12.16 -5.58 -25.60
N GLN A 321 -12.96 -4.63 -26.04
CA GLN A 321 -14.41 -4.80 -26.21
C GLN A 321 -14.76 -4.69 -27.69
N ILE A 322 -15.76 -5.44 -28.13
CA ILE A 322 -16.29 -5.34 -29.48
C ILE A 322 -17.10 -4.04 -29.57
N VAL A 323 -16.65 -3.12 -30.41
CA VAL A 323 -17.33 -1.84 -30.66
C VAL A 323 -18.28 -1.95 -31.86
N ALA A 324 -17.87 -2.69 -32.89
CA ALA A 324 -18.68 -2.93 -34.08
C ALA A 324 -18.34 -4.29 -34.69
N ILE A 325 -19.33 -4.89 -35.35
CA ILE A 325 -19.17 -6.09 -36.20
C ILE A 325 -19.65 -5.72 -37.58
N GLU A 326 -18.72 -5.68 -38.53
CA GLU A 326 -19.01 -5.41 -39.94
C GLU A 326 -19.09 -6.71 -40.71
N SER A 327 -20.27 -7.01 -41.20
CA SER A 327 -20.55 -8.22 -41.97
C SER A 327 -20.25 -8.00 -43.46
N ARG A 328 -19.70 -9.04 -44.08
CA ARG A 328 -19.63 -9.21 -45.53
C ARG A 328 -20.37 -10.50 -45.91
N ASP A 329 -20.74 -10.68 -47.14
CA ASP A 329 -21.40 -11.89 -47.67
C ASP A 329 -22.72 -12.31 -46.98
N ASN A 330 -23.54 -11.34 -46.53
CA ASN A 330 -24.86 -11.61 -45.90
C ASN A 330 -24.79 -12.48 -44.62
N MET A 331 -23.65 -12.70 -44.01
CA MET A 331 -23.54 -13.39 -42.74
C MET A 331 -24.03 -12.50 -41.59
N SER A 332 -24.78 -13.06 -40.62
CA SER A 332 -25.24 -12.27 -39.49
C SER A 332 -24.06 -11.90 -38.54
N GLN A 333 -24.19 -10.79 -37.81
CA GLN A 333 -23.18 -10.37 -36.84
C GLN A 333 -22.97 -11.42 -35.76
N ASP A 334 -24.02 -12.11 -35.34
CA ASP A 334 -23.94 -13.16 -34.34
C ASP A 334 -23.22 -14.41 -34.88
N GLU A 335 -23.38 -14.72 -36.16
CA GLU A 335 -22.69 -15.83 -36.79
C GLU A 335 -21.18 -15.53 -36.97
N ILE A 336 -20.82 -14.29 -37.33
CA ILE A 336 -19.43 -13.84 -37.37
C ILE A 336 -18.78 -13.97 -36.01
N LEU A 337 -19.44 -13.47 -34.95
CA LEU A 337 -18.96 -13.55 -33.58
C LEU A 337 -18.87 -15.01 -33.10
N ARG A 338 -19.86 -15.84 -33.43
CA ARG A 338 -19.91 -17.26 -33.05
C ARG A 338 -18.73 -18.05 -33.64
N LEU A 339 -18.47 -17.89 -34.95
CA LEU A 339 -17.39 -18.60 -35.62
C LEU A 339 -16.01 -18.11 -35.14
N ALA A 340 -15.83 -16.81 -35.03
CA ALA A 340 -14.60 -16.23 -34.49
C ALA A 340 -14.33 -16.73 -33.07
N ALA A 341 -15.31 -16.61 -32.19
CA ALA A 341 -15.19 -17.03 -30.80
C ALA A 341 -15.03 -18.56 -30.66
N ALA A 342 -15.68 -19.36 -31.52
CA ALA A 342 -15.52 -20.81 -31.52
C ALA A 342 -14.07 -21.21 -31.78
N LEU A 343 -13.42 -20.60 -32.78
CA LEU A 343 -12.02 -20.88 -33.11
C LEU A 343 -11.09 -20.36 -31.99
N ASP A 344 -11.36 -19.16 -31.48
CA ASP A 344 -10.54 -18.48 -30.48
C ASP A 344 -10.64 -19.09 -29.06
N GLN A 345 -11.51 -20.10 -28.83
CA GLN A 345 -11.48 -20.91 -27.60
C GLN A 345 -10.11 -21.59 -27.39
N ALA A 346 -9.37 -21.85 -28.48
CA ALA A 346 -8.07 -22.48 -28.42
C ALA A 346 -6.91 -21.52 -28.13
N SER A 347 -7.15 -20.18 -28.19
CA SER A 347 -6.13 -19.16 -27.97
C SER A 347 -6.22 -18.55 -26.56
N LYS A 348 -5.06 -18.24 -25.98
CA LYS A 348 -4.95 -17.48 -24.72
C LYS A 348 -4.79 -15.96 -24.94
N HIS A 349 -4.79 -15.52 -26.19
CA HIS A 349 -4.63 -14.10 -26.50
C HIS A 349 -5.79 -13.25 -25.92
N PRO A 350 -5.53 -12.05 -25.34
CA PRO A 350 -6.60 -11.22 -24.72
C PRO A 350 -7.76 -10.90 -25.66
N VAL A 351 -7.50 -10.68 -26.95
CA VAL A 351 -8.54 -10.43 -27.96
C VAL A 351 -9.41 -11.68 -28.16
N ALA A 352 -8.82 -12.86 -28.25
CA ALA A 352 -9.54 -14.12 -28.38
C ALA A 352 -10.45 -14.37 -27.18
N GLN A 353 -9.95 -14.15 -25.96
CA GLN A 353 -10.76 -14.29 -24.74
C GLN A 353 -11.92 -13.28 -24.71
N ALA A 354 -11.70 -12.06 -25.20
CA ALA A 354 -12.75 -11.05 -25.29
C ALA A 354 -13.87 -11.48 -26.27
N LEU A 355 -13.52 -12.05 -27.43
CA LEU A 355 -14.47 -12.58 -28.39
C LEU A 355 -15.29 -13.74 -27.80
N VAL A 356 -14.63 -14.69 -27.14
CA VAL A 356 -15.29 -15.82 -26.44
C VAL A 356 -16.24 -15.32 -25.36
N THR A 357 -15.81 -14.34 -24.56
CA THR A 357 -16.63 -13.75 -23.49
C THR A 357 -17.87 -13.04 -24.06
N ALA A 358 -17.69 -12.25 -25.12
CA ALA A 358 -18.79 -11.52 -25.77
C ALA A 358 -19.81 -12.48 -26.41
N ALA A 359 -19.34 -13.56 -27.05
CA ALA A 359 -20.22 -14.58 -27.62
C ALA A 359 -21.05 -15.30 -26.55
N LYS A 360 -20.40 -15.70 -25.44
CA LYS A 360 -21.09 -16.31 -24.29
C LYS A 360 -22.14 -15.36 -23.66
N ALA A 361 -21.81 -14.07 -23.53
CA ALA A 361 -22.72 -13.05 -23.01
C ALA A 361 -23.97 -12.87 -23.89
N ARG A 362 -23.84 -13.10 -25.21
CA ARG A 362 -25.00 -13.12 -26.15
C ARG A 362 -25.73 -14.46 -26.19
N GLY A 363 -25.33 -15.44 -25.36
CA GLY A 363 -25.96 -16.76 -25.34
C GLY A 363 -25.63 -17.64 -26.56
N LEU A 364 -24.58 -17.33 -27.33
CA LEU A 364 -24.20 -18.08 -28.51
C LEU A 364 -23.52 -19.39 -28.10
N MET A 365 -23.97 -20.50 -28.69
CA MET A 365 -23.32 -21.82 -28.53
C MET A 365 -22.04 -21.86 -29.34
N LEU A 366 -20.92 -22.17 -28.69
CA LEU A 366 -19.61 -22.24 -29.33
C LEU A 366 -19.23 -23.70 -29.59
N PRO A 367 -19.21 -24.14 -30.85
CA PRO A 367 -18.72 -25.48 -31.20
C PRO A 367 -17.22 -25.59 -30.90
N ILE A 368 -16.78 -26.84 -30.65
CA ILE A 368 -15.37 -27.14 -30.40
C ILE A 368 -14.62 -27.13 -31.75
N PRO A 369 -13.59 -26.29 -31.90
CA PRO A 369 -12.79 -26.27 -33.13
C PRO A 369 -11.89 -27.51 -33.24
N SER A 370 -11.53 -27.87 -34.46
CA SER A 370 -10.55 -28.93 -34.77
C SER A 370 -9.45 -28.43 -35.72
N GLU A 371 -8.34 -29.15 -35.80
CA GLU A 371 -7.18 -28.80 -36.65
C GLU A 371 -6.69 -27.37 -36.45
N VAL A 372 -6.63 -26.93 -35.18
CA VAL A 372 -6.28 -25.56 -34.83
C VAL A 372 -4.78 -25.32 -34.90
N ALA A 373 -4.36 -24.30 -35.62
CA ALA A 373 -3.01 -23.77 -35.64
C ALA A 373 -3.01 -22.30 -35.30
N GLU A 374 -2.21 -21.90 -34.30
CA GLU A 374 -2.04 -20.50 -33.86
C GLU A 374 -0.68 -19.98 -34.29
N VAL A 375 -0.65 -18.83 -34.93
CA VAL A 375 0.57 -18.05 -35.20
C VAL A 375 0.61 -16.91 -34.17
N PRO A 376 1.53 -16.99 -33.18
CA PRO A 376 1.57 -16.00 -32.11
C PRO A 376 1.67 -14.56 -32.61
N GLY A 377 0.74 -13.70 -32.18
CA GLY A 377 0.69 -12.30 -32.56
C GLY A 377 0.04 -11.99 -33.92
N GLU A 378 -0.30 -13.00 -34.73
CA GLU A 378 -0.91 -12.83 -36.04
C GLU A 378 -2.37 -13.31 -36.11
N GLY A 379 -2.63 -14.57 -35.68
CA GLY A 379 -3.97 -15.12 -35.73
C GLY A 379 -4.05 -16.63 -35.54
N VAL A 380 -5.28 -17.15 -35.68
CA VAL A 380 -5.62 -18.57 -35.51
C VAL A 380 -6.36 -19.08 -36.74
N ILE A 381 -6.06 -20.31 -37.16
CA ILE A 381 -6.74 -21.00 -38.25
C ILE A 381 -7.17 -22.39 -37.79
N GLY A 382 -8.32 -22.89 -38.24
CA GLY A 382 -8.79 -24.24 -37.92
C GLY A 382 -10.13 -24.54 -38.56
N LEU A 383 -10.73 -25.67 -38.17
CA LEU A 383 -12.05 -26.11 -38.65
C LEU A 383 -13.08 -25.90 -37.54
N VAL A 384 -14.18 -25.20 -37.90
CA VAL A 384 -15.36 -25.01 -37.03
C VAL A 384 -16.57 -25.55 -37.79
N GLU A 385 -17.21 -26.59 -37.27
CA GLU A 385 -18.34 -27.30 -37.95
C GLU A 385 -18.01 -27.70 -39.39
N GLY A 386 -16.77 -28.16 -39.64
CA GLY A 386 -16.30 -28.59 -40.96
C GLY A 386 -15.96 -27.45 -41.93
N ARG A 387 -16.13 -26.20 -41.55
CA ARG A 387 -15.76 -25.00 -42.32
C ARG A 387 -14.35 -24.54 -41.93
N ARG A 388 -13.56 -24.15 -42.90
CA ARG A 388 -12.22 -23.59 -42.65
C ARG A 388 -12.36 -22.14 -42.21
N VAL A 389 -11.97 -21.86 -40.98
CA VAL A 389 -12.08 -20.52 -40.36
C VAL A 389 -10.69 -20.00 -40.08
N SER A 390 -10.44 -18.72 -40.38
CA SER A 390 -9.23 -18.00 -39.97
C SER A 390 -9.62 -16.68 -39.31
N VAL A 391 -9.02 -16.39 -38.12
CA VAL A 391 -9.28 -15.23 -37.30
C VAL A 391 -7.94 -14.57 -36.95
N GLY A 392 -7.83 -13.25 -37.07
CA GLY A 392 -6.61 -12.54 -36.73
C GLY A 392 -6.47 -11.18 -37.39
N GLY A 393 -5.22 -10.70 -37.49
CA GLY A 393 -4.92 -9.48 -38.22
C GLY A 393 -5.29 -9.58 -39.71
N ILE A 394 -5.63 -8.47 -40.35
CA ILE A 394 -6.02 -8.47 -41.77
C ILE A 394 -4.97 -9.14 -42.64
N GLY A 395 -3.69 -8.85 -42.43
CA GLY A 395 -2.59 -9.45 -43.22
C GLY A 395 -2.57 -10.97 -43.10
N PHE A 396 -2.74 -11.51 -41.89
CA PHE A 396 -2.80 -12.95 -41.64
C PHE A 396 -4.00 -13.60 -42.34
N VAL A 397 -5.19 -13.03 -42.17
CA VAL A 397 -6.43 -13.57 -42.74
C VAL A 397 -6.41 -13.48 -44.28
N THR A 398 -5.90 -12.38 -44.86
CA THR A 398 -5.78 -12.21 -46.31
C THR A 398 -4.80 -13.25 -46.91
N HIS A 399 -3.71 -13.56 -46.21
CA HIS A 399 -2.74 -14.55 -46.66
C HIS A 399 -3.33 -15.99 -46.70
N HIS A 400 -4.32 -16.25 -45.82
CA HIS A 400 -5.00 -17.56 -45.71
C HIS A 400 -6.37 -17.58 -46.39
N SER A 401 -6.70 -16.56 -47.17
CA SER A 401 -7.96 -16.45 -47.93
C SER A 401 -7.68 -16.13 -49.42
N ASP A 402 -8.56 -16.57 -50.30
CA ASP A 402 -8.53 -16.25 -51.74
C ASP A 402 -9.04 -14.81 -52.02
N ALA A 403 -9.36 -14.04 -50.98
CA ALA A 403 -9.95 -12.71 -51.08
C ALA A 403 -8.85 -11.69 -51.33
N GLY A 404 -8.83 -11.05 -52.48
CA GLY A 404 -8.06 -9.84 -52.73
C GLY A 404 -8.38 -8.78 -51.69
N SER A 405 -7.44 -7.85 -51.48
CA SER A 405 -7.52 -6.72 -50.50
C SER A 405 -8.72 -5.81 -50.76
N GLY A 406 -9.91 -6.25 -50.36
CA GLY A 406 -11.10 -5.40 -50.36
C GLY A 406 -10.94 -4.28 -49.33
N GLY A 407 -11.41 -3.08 -49.63
CA GLY A 407 -11.25 -1.86 -48.86
C GLY A 407 -11.44 -2.04 -47.37
N HIS A 408 -10.56 -1.43 -46.59
CA HIS A 408 -10.55 -1.48 -45.14
C HIS A 408 -11.54 -0.46 -44.59
N PRO A 409 -12.33 -0.82 -43.52
CA PRO A 409 -13.15 0.17 -42.84
C PRO A 409 -12.25 1.26 -42.25
N ALA A 410 -12.77 2.49 -42.25
CA ALA A 410 -12.11 3.59 -41.55
C ALA A 410 -12.15 3.31 -40.05
N LEU A 411 -11.03 2.85 -39.49
CA LEU A 411 -10.95 2.53 -38.08
C LEU A 411 -11.04 3.79 -37.20
N ALA A 412 -11.91 3.74 -36.21
CA ALA A 412 -11.82 4.68 -35.12
C ALA A 412 -10.46 4.48 -34.41
N ALA A 413 -9.88 5.56 -33.93
CA ALA A 413 -8.56 5.50 -33.30
C ALA A 413 -8.54 4.66 -32.05
N GLY A 414 -7.51 3.84 -31.92
CA GLY A 414 -7.34 2.91 -30.82
C GLY A 414 -8.09 1.61 -30.98
N SER A 415 -8.76 1.42 -32.13
CA SER A 415 -9.41 0.15 -32.46
C SER A 415 -8.44 -0.81 -33.12
N VAL A 416 -8.52 -2.06 -32.71
CA VAL A 416 -7.86 -3.20 -33.35
C VAL A 416 -8.89 -3.87 -34.26
N LEU A 417 -8.53 -4.12 -35.51
CA LEU A 417 -9.38 -4.82 -36.44
C LEU A 417 -9.01 -6.31 -36.43
N VAL A 418 -9.98 -7.12 -36.07
CA VAL A 418 -9.89 -8.59 -36.18
C VAL A 418 -10.70 -8.99 -37.41
N ALA A 419 -10.03 -9.58 -38.37
CA ALA A 419 -10.67 -10.12 -39.57
C ALA A 419 -11.07 -11.56 -39.37
N LEU A 420 -12.17 -11.95 -40.00
CA LEU A 420 -12.67 -13.33 -40.09
C LEU A 420 -12.79 -13.73 -41.56
N ALA A 421 -12.19 -14.83 -41.95
CA ALA A 421 -12.50 -15.49 -43.21
C ALA A 421 -13.03 -16.90 -42.97
N VAL A 422 -13.94 -17.31 -43.83
CA VAL A 422 -14.60 -18.61 -43.81
C VAL A 422 -14.53 -19.23 -45.20
N ASP A 423 -14.03 -20.47 -45.29
CA ASP A 423 -13.85 -21.19 -46.56
C ASP A 423 -13.12 -20.39 -47.63
N GLY A 424 -12.06 -19.65 -47.21
CA GLY A 424 -11.24 -18.85 -48.10
C GLY A 424 -11.84 -17.48 -48.46
N ARG A 425 -13.03 -17.10 -47.97
CA ARG A 425 -13.67 -15.82 -48.25
C ARG A 425 -13.74 -14.94 -47.04
N MET A 426 -13.50 -13.64 -47.20
CA MET A 426 -13.62 -12.67 -46.11
C MET A 426 -15.08 -12.54 -45.66
N ALA A 427 -15.39 -13.04 -44.48
CA ALA A 427 -16.74 -13.04 -43.91
C ALA A 427 -17.11 -11.73 -43.18
N GLY A 428 -16.12 -11.08 -42.56
CA GLY A 428 -16.37 -9.81 -41.86
C GLY A 428 -15.19 -9.35 -41.02
N HIS A 429 -15.43 -8.25 -40.31
CA HIS A 429 -14.47 -7.64 -39.40
C HIS A 429 -15.12 -7.38 -38.03
N LEU A 430 -14.36 -7.64 -36.97
CA LEU A 430 -14.74 -7.25 -35.61
C LEU A 430 -13.81 -6.09 -35.20
N VAL A 431 -14.41 -4.94 -34.92
CA VAL A 431 -13.69 -3.76 -34.44
C VAL A 431 -13.63 -3.85 -32.94
N MET A 432 -12.43 -3.99 -32.40
CA MET A 432 -12.15 -4.09 -31.00
C MET A 432 -11.53 -2.78 -30.50
N SER A 433 -11.93 -2.33 -29.30
CA SER A 433 -11.33 -1.16 -28.65
C SER A 433 -11.13 -1.45 -27.17
N ASP A 434 -10.09 -0.86 -26.60
CA ASP A 434 -9.82 -0.86 -25.17
C ASP A 434 -10.05 0.57 -24.65
N PRO A 435 -11.29 0.90 -24.21
CA PRO A 435 -11.66 2.26 -23.85
C PRO A 435 -10.97 2.69 -22.54
N LEU A 436 -10.79 4.01 -22.38
CA LEU A 436 -10.38 4.60 -21.12
C LEU A 436 -11.39 4.28 -20.01
N ARG A 437 -10.88 4.06 -18.81
CA ARG A 437 -11.70 3.91 -17.61
C ARG A 437 -12.58 5.16 -17.40
N ALA A 438 -13.81 4.94 -16.98
CA ALA A 438 -14.71 6.05 -16.64
C ALA A 438 -14.10 6.93 -15.54
N GLY A 439 -14.21 8.26 -15.70
CA GLY A 439 -13.69 9.20 -14.70
C GLY A 439 -12.19 9.49 -14.76
N THR A 440 -11.45 8.94 -15.74
CA THR A 440 -10.00 9.17 -15.88
C THR A 440 -9.63 10.66 -15.90
N GLY A 441 -10.35 11.50 -16.65
CA GLY A 441 -10.09 12.95 -16.68
C GLY A 441 -10.24 13.61 -15.32
N ALA A 442 -11.34 13.35 -14.62
CA ALA A 442 -11.60 13.90 -13.28
C ALA A 442 -10.54 13.44 -12.25
N MET A 443 -10.07 12.21 -12.36
CA MET A 443 -8.99 11.67 -11.55
C MET A 443 -7.67 12.40 -11.79
N LEU A 444 -7.27 12.61 -13.06
CA LEU A 444 -6.06 13.34 -13.42
C LEU A 444 -6.10 14.79 -12.91
N ASP A 445 -7.25 15.46 -13.02
CA ASP A 445 -7.48 16.79 -12.47
C ASP A 445 -7.37 16.82 -10.93
N SER A 446 -7.87 15.78 -10.26
CA SER A 446 -7.73 15.63 -8.80
C SER A 446 -6.27 15.46 -8.40
N LEU A 447 -5.50 14.64 -9.11
CA LEU A 447 -4.07 14.45 -8.87
C LEU A 447 -3.28 15.76 -9.06
N ARG A 448 -3.64 16.58 -10.07
CA ARG A 448 -3.03 17.89 -10.28
C ARG A 448 -3.33 18.85 -9.12
N ARG A 449 -4.60 18.94 -8.71
CA ARG A 449 -4.97 19.73 -7.52
C ARG A 449 -4.26 19.25 -6.27
N GLY A 450 -4.05 17.94 -6.15
CA GLY A 450 -3.26 17.31 -5.10
C GLY A 450 -1.76 17.58 -5.16
N GLY A 451 -1.24 18.30 -6.20
CA GLY A 451 0.17 18.73 -6.27
C GLY A 451 1.07 17.89 -7.18
N ILE A 452 0.50 17.05 -8.04
CA ILE A 452 1.23 16.45 -9.16
C ILE A 452 1.37 17.53 -10.25
N SER A 453 2.61 17.92 -10.54
CA SER A 453 2.91 18.99 -11.50
C SER A 453 3.14 18.49 -12.92
N ARG A 454 3.43 17.19 -13.09
CA ARG A 454 3.76 16.59 -14.37
C ARG A 454 3.18 15.20 -14.51
N ILE A 455 2.36 14.98 -15.53
CA ILE A 455 1.74 13.68 -15.82
C ILE A 455 2.12 13.27 -17.24
N LEU A 456 2.79 12.13 -17.38
CA LEU A 456 3.25 11.55 -18.63
C LEU A 456 2.53 10.25 -18.91
N LEU A 457 2.22 9.98 -20.17
CA LEU A 457 1.83 8.66 -20.63
C LEU A 457 3.03 7.95 -21.27
N ALA A 458 3.25 6.69 -20.90
CA ALA A 458 4.23 5.79 -21.49
C ALA A 458 3.51 4.56 -22.05
N THR A 459 3.56 4.33 -23.36
CA THR A 459 2.85 3.20 -23.98
C THR A 459 3.68 2.57 -25.10
N GLY A 460 3.49 1.25 -25.28
CA GLY A 460 4.02 0.52 -26.44
C GLY A 460 3.23 0.75 -27.74
N ASP A 461 2.06 1.39 -27.67
CA ASP A 461 1.23 1.65 -28.84
C ASP A 461 1.85 2.67 -29.78
N ARG A 462 1.31 2.72 -31.00
CA ARG A 462 1.67 3.75 -31.99
C ARG A 462 1.21 5.13 -31.53
N ILE A 463 1.98 6.16 -31.92
CA ILE A 463 1.75 7.54 -31.49
C ILE A 463 0.34 8.05 -31.85
N GLU A 464 -0.14 7.72 -33.06
CA GLU A 464 -1.44 8.19 -33.55
C GLU A 464 -2.61 7.64 -32.71
N VAL A 465 -2.45 6.41 -32.21
CA VAL A 465 -3.43 5.75 -31.34
C VAL A 465 -3.43 6.40 -29.95
N ALA A 466 -2.24 6.56 -29.39
CA ALA A 466 -2.08 7.13 -28.06
C ALA A 466 -2.55 8.58 -27.99
N GLU A 467 -2.21 9.43 -28.94
CA GLU A 467 -2.66 10.85 -29.03
C GLU A 467 -4.18 10.95 -29.07
N ARG A 468 -4.83 10.09 -29.84
CA ARG A 468 -6.28 10.13 -30.05
C ARG A 468 -7.06 9.69 -28.82
N ILE A 469 -6.59 8.64 -28.13
CA ILE A 469 -7.21 8.13 -26.90
C ILE A 469 -7.05 9.14 -25.76
N THR A 470 -5.92 9.83 -25.69
CA THR A 470 -5.61 10.77 -24.60
C THR A 470 -5.99 12.21 -24.88
N LYS A 471 -6.59 12.49 -26.03
CA LYS A 471 -7.05 13.83 -26.39
C LYS A 471 -7.99 14.40 -25.32
N GLY A 472 -7.63 15.55 -24.76
CA GLY A 472 -8.43 16.22 -23.73
C GLY A 472 -8.12 15.82 -22.30
N LEU A 473 -7.20 14.87 -22.05
CA LEU A 473 -6.80 14.47 -20.69
C LEU A 473 -5.78 15.43 -20.03
N GLY A 474 -5.31 16.43 -20.73
CA GLY A 474 -4.38 17.42 -20.19
C GLY A 474 -3.02 16.84 -19.77
N LEU A 475 -2.51 15.83 -20.48
CA LEU A 475 -1.19 15.24 -20.20
C LEU A 475 -0.07 16.20 -20.58
N ASP A 476 1.03 16.21 -19.79
CA ASP A 476 2.20 17.07 -20.03
C ASP A 476 3.18 16.44 -21.04
N GLY A 477 3.00 15.18 -21.35
CA GLY A 477 3.77 14.50 -22.38
C GLY A 477 3.27 13.10 -22.68
N LEU A 478 3.51 12.69 -23.92
CA LEU A 478 3.19 11.38 -24.45
C LEU A 478 4.45 10.74 -25.01
N ARG A 479 4.72 9.50 -24.63
CA ARG A 479 5.78 8.66 -25.16
C ARG A 479 5.17 7.35 -25.65
N ALA A 480 5.17 7.16 -26.95
CA ALA A 480 4.56 6.05 -27.64
C ALA A 480 5.60 5.14 -28.30
N GLY A 481 5.22 3.92 -28.66
CA GLY A 481 6.11 2.94 -29.28
C GLY A 481 7.26 2.48 -28.38
N LEU A 482 7.10 2.56 -27.05
CA LEU A 482 8.15 2.24 -26.10
C LEU A 482 8.25 0.73 -25.86
N THR A 483 9.47 0.19 -25.93
CA THR A 483 9.81 -1.12 -25.39
C THR A 483 9.91 -1.06 -23.86
N PRO A 484 9.87 -2.20 -23.15
CA PRO A 484 10.06 -2.22 -21.68
C PRO A 484 11.34 -1.50 -21.22
N ASP A 485 12.46 -1.70 -21.91
CA ASP A 485 13.73 -1.05 -21.59
C ASP A 485 13.67 0.47 -21.78
N GLN A 486 12.98 0.93 -22.82
CA GLN A 486 12.78 2.36 -23.07
C GLN A 486 11.87 3.01 -22.02
N LYS A 487 10.89 2.28 -21.46
CA LYS A 487 10.10 2.74 -20.31
C LYS A 487 10.99 2.93 -19.09
N VAL A 488 11.91 2.02 -18.80
CA VAL A 488 12.91 2.16 -17.73
C VAL A 488 13.75 3.43 -17.94
N LEU A 489 14.24 3.64 -19.16
CA LEU A 489 15.06 4.82 -19.49
C LEU A 489 14.28 6.12 -19.31
N LEU A 490 13.00 6.14 -19.68
CA LEU A 490 12.11 7.29 -19.44
C LEU A 490 12.00 7.59 -17.94
N VAL A 491 11.74 6.58 -17.12
CA VAL A 491 11.66 6.72 -15.64
C VAL A 491 12.97 7.31 -15.10
N LEU A 492 14.12 6.72 -15.45
CA LEU A 492 15.43 7.18 -15.00
C LEU A 492 15.75 8.63 -15.47
N THR A 493 15.25 9.02 -16.64
CA THR A 493 15.41 10.38 -17.15
C THR A 493 14.58 11.38 -16.34
N GLU A 494 13.32 11.07 -16.08
CA GLU A 494 12.43 11.95 -15.31
C GLU A 494 12.86 12.04 -13.83
N ARG A 495 13.46 11.01 -13.24
CA ARG A 495 14.03 11.03 -11.87
C ARG A 495 15.09 12.12 -11.66
N LYS A 496 15.76 12.58 -12.73
CA LYS A 496 16.71 13.70 -12.63
C LYS A 496 16.03 15.03 -12.25
N ASN A 497 14.73 15.13 -12.51
CA ASN A 497 13.91 16.31 -12.23
C ASN A 497 13.18 16.24 -10.88
N GLY A 498 13.31 15.13 -10.14
CA GLY A 498 12.68 14.90 -8.85
C GLY A 498 12.05 13.52 -8.72
N PRO A 499 11.42 13.20 -7.57
CA PRO A 499 10.85 11.88 -7.33
C PRO A 499 9.73 11.56 -8.31
N VAL A 500 9.79 10.38 -8.91
CA VAL A 500 8.87 9.87 -9.95
C VAL A 500 8.06 8.71 -9.41
N MET A 501 6.75 8.75 -9.64
CA MET A 501 5.85 7.61 -9.47
C MET A 501 5.54 7.01 -10.85
N MET A 502 5.72 5.70 -10.99
CA MET A 502 5.29 4.93 -12.18
C MET A 502 4.10 4.06 -11.78
N VAL A 503 3.04 4.09 -12.61
CA VAL A 503 1.84 3.26 -12.43
C VAL A 503 1.67 2.38 -13.65
N GLY A 504 1.55 1.08 -13.43
CA GLY A 504 1.40 0.08 -14.48
C GLY A 504 0.66 -1.15 -14.00
N ASP A 505 0.31 -2.07 -14.91
CA ASP A 505 -0.29 -3.36 -14.59
C ASP A 505 0.73 -4.38 -14.07
N GLY A 506 2.01 -4.09 -14.27
CA GLY A 506 3.16 -4.84 -13.77
C GLY A 506 3.51 -6.10 -14.55
N VAL A 507 2.76 -6.48 -15.57
CA VAL A 507 3.11 -7.67 -16.38
C VAL A 507 4.31 -7.37 -17.28
N ASN A 508 4.25 -6.25 -18.01
CA ASN A 508 5.33 -5.81 -18.89
C ASN A 508 6.16 -4.67 -18.30
N ASP A 509 5.65 -4.01 -17.27
CA ASP A 509 6.20 -2.80 -16.68
C ASP A 509 6.99 -3.04 -15.39
N ALA A 510 7.10 -4.28 -14.91
CA ALA A 510 7.81 -4.61 -13.67
C ALA A 510 9.22 -3.97 -13.57
N PRO A 511 10.05 -3.96 -14.63
CA PRO A 511 11.35 -3.28 -14.58
C PRO A 511 11.22 -1.76 -14.45
N ALA A 512 10.22 -1.13 -15.09
CA ALA A 512 9.98 0.31 -15.01
C ALA A 512 9.41 0.72 -13.64
N LEU A 513 8.53 -0.12 -13.04
CA LEU A 513 8.03 0.05 -11.68
C LEU A 513 9.18 0.00 -10.67
N ALA A 514 10.06 -1.00 -10.77
CA ALA A 514 11.22 -1.14 -9.90
C ALA A 514 12.24 0.00 -10.07
N ALA A 515 12.34 0.62 -11.24
CA ALA A 515 13.24 1.73 -11.51
C ALA A 515 12.71 3.08 -11.00
N ALA A 516 11.42 3.20 -10.71
CA ALA A 516 10.80 4.42 -10.18
C ALA A 516 11.21 4.67 -8.71
N ASP A 517 10.98 5.90 -8.22
CA ASP A 517 11.11 6.18 -6.79
C ASP A 517 9.92 5.61 -5.99
N VAL A 518 8.77 5.44 -6.67
CA VAL A 518 7.60 4.71 -6.19
C VAL A 518 6.97 3.99 -7.39
N GLY A 519 7.06 2.68 -7.42
CA GLY A 519 6.34 1.84 -8.37
C GLY A 519 4.97 1.47 -7.82
N VAL A 520 3.90 1.65 -8.62
CA VAL A 520 2.52 1.32 -8.26
C VAL A 520 1.99 0.26 -9.21
N ALA A 521 1.66 -0.91 -8.68
CA ALA A 521 1.02 -1.98 -9.44
C ALA A 521 -0.51 -1.91 -9.33
N MET A 522 -1.18 -2.05 -10.49
CA MET A 522 -2.64 -2.08 -10.60
C MET A 522 -3.18 -3.48 -10.29
N GLY A 523 -4.19 -3.53 -9.41
CA GLY A 523 -5.07 -4.67 -9.21
C GLY A 523 -4.47 -5.93 -8.58
N ALA A 524 -5.31 -6.68 -7.89
CA ALA A 524 -4.97 -8.00 -7.35
C ALA A 524 -4.78 -9.08 -8.44
N ARG A 525 -5.07 -8.75 -9.71
CA ARG A 525 -4.94 -9.66 -10.87
C ARG A 525 -3.54 -9.71 -11.45
N GLY A 526 -2.72 -8.71 -11.18
CA GLY A 526 -1.32 -8.69 -11.59
C GLY A 526 -0.57 -9.78 -10.85
N ALA A 527 -0.03 -10.73 -11.59
CA ALA A 527 0.75 -11.83 -11.11
C ALA A 527 1.60 -11.47 -9.87
N ALA A 528 1.89 -12.45 -9.03
CA ALA A 528 2.78 -12.27 -7.87
C ALA A 528 4.06 -11.49 -8.20
N ALA A 529 4.55 -11.57 -9.44
CA ALA A 529 5.69 -10.83 -9.97
C ALA A 529 5.48 -9.30 -9.99
N SER A 530 4.29 -8.83 -10.33
CA SER A 530 3.98 -7.38 -10.37
C SER A 530 3.91 -6.79 -8.98
N ALA A 531 3.25 -7.51 -8.07
CA ALA A 531 3.19 -7.13 -6.68
C ALA A 531 4.60 -7.17 -6.03
N GLU A 532 5.50 -8.05 -6.47
CA GLU A 532 6.86 -8.16 -5.96
C GLU A 532 7.75 -6.97 -6.39
N ALA A 533 7.60 -6.51 -7.64
CA ALA A 533 8.41 -5.42 -8.21
C ALA A 533 7.96 -4.02 -7.76
N ALA A 534 6.70 -3.83 -7.37
CA ALA A 534 6.15 -2.53 -7.02
C ALA A 534 6.29 -2.22 -5.53
N ASP A 535 6.42 -0.95 -5.18
CA ASP A 535 6.41 -0.43 -3.80
C ASP A 535 4.99 -0.27 -3.24
N VAL A 536 4.02 -0.10 -4.12
CA VAL A 536 2.61 0.14 -3.80
C VAL A 536 1.76 -0.79 -4.64
N VAL A 537 0.76 -1.41 -4.04
CA VAL A 537 -0.19 -2.28 -4.72
C VAL A 537 -1.61 -1.75 -4.47
N LEU A 538 -2.34 -1.50 -5.54
CA LEU A 538 -3.76 -1.20 -5.45
C LEU A 538 -4.51 -2.53 -5.32
N LEU A 539 -5.21 -2.75 -4.20
CA LEU A 539 -5.96 -3.97 -3.93
C LEU A 539 -7.21 -4.09 -4.81
N VAL A 540 -7.63 -2.97 -5.37
CA VAL A 540 -8.74 -2.84 -6.32
C VAL A 540 -8.23 -2.36 -7.66
N ASP A 541 -8.91 -2.76 -8.72
CA ASP A 541 -8.61 -2.32 -10.07
C ASP A 541 -9.16 -0.90 -10.33
N ARG A 542 -8.75 0.06 -9.45
CA ARG A 542 -9.21 1.46 -9.44
C ARG A 542 -8.03 2.41 -9.26
N ILE A 543 -7.62 3.03 -10.35
CA ILE A 543 -6.50 3.99 -10.37
C ILE A 543 -6.79 5.27 -9.56
N ASP A 544 -8.06 5.64 -9.38
CA ASP A 544 -8.46 6.82 -8.60
C ASP A 544 -8.09 6.72 -7.11
N ARG A 545 -7.75 5.53 -6.60
CA ARG A 545 -7.24 5.32 -5.23
C ARG A 545 -5.86 5.91 -4.98
N ILE A 546 -5.12 6.25 -6.03
CA ILE A 546 -3.80 6.91 -5.92
C ILE A 546 -3.95 8.31 -5.28
N GLY A 547 -4.99 9.07 -5.65
CA GLY A 547 -5.24 10.40 -5.07
C GLY A 547 -5.35 10.38 -3.55
N PRO A 548 -6.31 9.63 -2.98
CA PRO A 548 -6.43 9.42 -1.54
C PRO A 548 -5.13 8.97 -0.87
N ALA A 549 -4.37 8.06 -1.48
CA ALA A 549 -3.11 7.58 -0.91
C ALA A 549 -2.04 8.68 -0.84
N LEU A 550 -1.93 9.52 -1.87
CA LEU A 550 -1.04 10.67 -1.90
C LEU A 550 -1.43 11.72 -0.84
N ASP A 551 -2.73 11.97 -0.67
CA ASP A 551 -3.23 12.91 0.35
C ASP A 551 -2.91 12.41 1.76
N ILE A 552 -3.12 11.12 2.04
CA ILE A 552 -2.78 10.49 3.31
C ILE A 552 -1.26 10.59 3.55
N ALA A 553 -0.44 10.28 2.57
CA ALA A 553 1.02 10.34 2.69
C ALA A 553 1.51 11.76 3.00
N ARG A 554 0.99 12.78 2.29
CA ARG A 554 1.33 14.20 2.51
C ARG A 554 0.87 14.71 3.86
N ALA A 555 -0.37 14.38 4.26
CA ALA A 555 -0.91 14.77 5.56
C ALA A 555 -0.12 14.11 6.70
N SER A 556 0.20 12.82 6.60
CA SER A 556 1.00 12.11 7.60
C SER A 556 2.40 12.70 7.74
N ARG A 557 3.06 13.02 6.61
CA ARG A 557 4.37 13.69 6.62
C ARG A 557 4.28 15.08 7.25
N ARG A 558 3.23 15.85 6.98
CA ARG A 558 3.01 17.17 7.60
C ARG A 558 2.85 17.02 9.11
N ILE A 559 2.00 16.10 9.58
CA ILE A 559 1.79 15.84 11.00
C ILE A 559 3.11 15.42 11.67
N ALA A 560 3.91 14.56 11.02
CA ALA A 560 5.22 14.16 11.53
C ALA A 560 6.16 15.36 11.71
N ILE A 561 6.26 16.23 10.70
CA ILE A 561 7.11 17.44 10.75
C ILE A 561 6.60 18.41 11.81
N GLU A 562 5.30 18.68 11.87
CA GLU A 562 4.69 19.54 12.90
C GLU A 562 5.02 19.02 14.30
N SER A 563 4.88 17.74 14.54
CA SER A 563 5.18 17.11 15.83
C SER A 563 6.66 17.24 16.20
N VAL A 564 7.55 16.99 15.26
CA VAL A 564 9.01 17.09 15.48
C VAL A 564 9.42 18.54 15.76
N VAL A 565 8.97 19.47 14.94
CA VAL A 565 9.35 20.90 15.10
C VAL A 565 8.80 21.47 16.40
N ALA A 566 7.54 21.19 16.73
CA ALA A 566 6.95 21.64 17.98
C ALA A 566 7.66 21.01 19.19
N GLY A 567 7.90 19.69 19.16
CA GLY A 567 8.56 18.99 20.25
C GLY A 567 9.99 19.51 20.51
N ILE A 568 10.82 19.60 19.45
CA ILE A 568 12.19 20.14 19.58
C ILE A 568 12.15 21.60 20.04
N GLY A 569 11.28 22.41 19.49
CA GLY A 569 11.17 23.83 19.86
C GLY A 569 10.84 24.01 21.34
N LEU A 570 9.87 23.27 21.85
CA LEU A 570 9.49 23.29 23.26
C LEU A 570 10.60 22.76 24.18
N SER A 571 11.29 21.68 23.77
CA SER A 571 12.42 21.14 24.53
C SER A 571 13.59 22.15 24.60
N VAL A 572 13.90 22.86 23.51
CA VAL A 572 14.94 23.91 23.50
C VAL A 572 14.56 25.07 24.42
N LEU A 573 13.31 25.52 24.38
CA LEU A 573 12.82 26.57 25.30
C LEU A 573 12.92 26.10 26.75
N GLY A 574 12.54 24.85 27.03
CA GLY A 574 12.69 24.25 28.36
C GLY A 574 14.15 24.15 28.82
N MET A 575 15.08 23.77 27.94
CA MET A 575 16.53 23.76 28.25
C MET A 575 17.04 25.17 28.61
N ILE A 576 16.64 26.17 27.85
CA ILE A 576 17.01 27.58 28.14
C ILE A 576 16.45 27.98 29.51
N ALA A 577 15.20 27.71 29.80
CA ALA A 577 14.59 28.00 31.09
C ALA A 577 15.32 27.30 32.26
N ALA A 578 15.69 26.02 32.06
CA ALA A 578 16.48 25.25 33.03
C ALA A 578 17.89 25.82 33.24
N ALA A 579 18.57 26.25 32.17
CA ALA A 579 19.89 26.89 32.24
C ALA A 579 19.86 28.20 33.05
N PHE A 580 18.78 28.96 32.93
CA PHE A 580 18.58 30.17 33.74
C PHE A 580 18.06 29.91 35.18
N GLY A 581 17.77 28.64 35.52
CA GLY A 581 17.32 28.26 36.86
C GLY A 581 15.82 28.40 37.10
N TYR A 582 15.02 28.62 36.06
CA TYR A 582 13.55 28.69 36.18
C TYR A 582 12.88 27.31 36.34
N LEU A 583 13.61 26.22 36.02
CA LEU A 583 13.13 24.84 36.15
C LEU A 583 14.09 24.05 37.03
N SER A 584 13.56 23.40 38.06
CA SER A 584 14.27 22.35 38.77
C SER A 584 14.35 21.08 37.92
N PRO A 585 15.27 20.12 38.18
CA PRO A 585 15.35 18.86 37.43
C PRO A 585 14.02 18.09 37.38
N VAL A 586 13.28 18.03 38.46
CA VAL A 586 11.97 17.36 38.54
C VAL A 586 10.91 18.07 37.68
N GLN A 587 10.85 19.41 37.76
CA GLN A 587 9.93 20.19 36.93
C GLN A 587 10.27 20.06 35.45
N GLY A 588 11.56 20.03 35.11
CA GLY A 588 12.04 19.80 33.75
C GLY A 588 11.61 18.44 33.21
N ALA A 589 11.73 17.40 34.03
CA ALA A 589 11.27 16.06 33.69
C ALA A 589 9.75 16.02 33.39
N LEU A 590 8.93 16.60 34.28
CA LEU A 590 7.49 16.63 34.10
C LEU A 590 7.06 17.44 32.86
N LEU A 591 7.76 18.55 32.58
CA LEU A 591 7.54 19.34 31.37
C LEU A 591 7.83 18.51 30.11
N GLN A 592 8.96 17.81 30.11
CA GLN A 592 9.34 16.99 28.96
C GLN A 592 8.34 15.85 28.72
N GLU A 593 7.86 15.18 29.78
CA GLU A 593 6.83 14.15 29.65
C GLU A 593 5.54 14.69 29.03
N ALA A 594 5.11 15.88 29.46
CA ALA A 594 3.93 16.53 28.88
C ALA A 594 4.12 16.84 27.39
N ILE A 595 5.33 17.25 26.97
CA ILE A 595 5.69 17.48 25.57
C ILE A 595 5.62 16.15 24.80
N ASP A 596 6.20 15.07 25.33
CA ASP A 596 6.25 13.77 24.68
C ASP A 596 4.84 13.19 24.44
N VAL A 597 3.99 13.23 25.45
CA VAL A 597 2.59 12.80 25.34
C VAL A 597 1.83 13.64 24.28
N ALA A 598 1.99 14.96 24.31
CA ALA A 598 1.32 15.84 23.35
C ALA A 598 1.76 15.55 21.91
N VAL A 599 3.06 15.30 21.69
CA VAL A 599 3.63 14.99 20.38
C VAL A 599 3.12 13.64 19.85
N ILE A 600 3.05 12.62 20.71
CA ILE A 600 2.50 11.30 20.34
C ILE A 600 1.01 11.42 19.99
N LEU A 601 0.22 12.12 20.81
CA LEU A 601 -1.19 12.34 20.53
C LEU A 601 -1.42 13.10 19.23
N ASN A 602 -0.55 14.08 18.93
CA ASN A 602 -0.58 14.78 17.64
C ASN A 602 -0.26 13.85 16.47
N ALA A 603 0.75 12.99 16.61
CA ALA A 603 1.12 12.02 15.58
C ALA A 603 -0.02 11.01 15.27
N LEU A 604 -0.76 10.59 16.28
CA LEU A 604 -1.93 9.69 16.12
C LEU A 604 -3.09 10.34 15.35
N ARG A 605 -3.10 11.66 15.14
CA ARG A 605 -4.08 12.30 14.25
C ARG A 605 -4.02 11.74 12.83
N ALA A 606 -2.90 11.15 12.43
CA ALA A 606 -2.76 10.50 11.13
C ALA A 606 -3.77 9.36 10.91
N LEU A 607 -4.26 8.70 11.96
CA LEU A 607 -5.33 7.70 11.89
C LEU A 607 -6.69 8.29 11.42
N ARG A 608 -6.90 9.58 11.62
CA ARG A 608 -8.18 10.28 11.34
C ARG A 608 -8.15 11.06 10.03
N ILE A 609 -7.13 10.88 9.19
CA ILE A 609 -7.06 11.56 7.89
C ILE A 609 -8.22 11.11 7.02
N THR A 610 -9.02 12.05 6.56
CA THR A 610 -10.09 11.85 5.58
C THR A 610 -9.63 12.43 4.25
N PRO A 611 -9.16 11.59 3.29
CA PRO A 611 -8.79 12.06 1.97
C PRO A 611 -10.03 12.52 1.19
N GLN A 612 -9.84 13.41 0.23
CA GLN A 612 -10.92 13.82 -0.67
C GLN A 612 -11.21 12.70 -1.66
N ASP A 613 -12.44 12.17 -1.66
CA ASP A 613 -12.88 11.18 -2.63
C ASP A 613 -13.26 11.91 -3.94
N PRO A 614 -12.58 11.63 -5.06
CA PRO A 614 -12.84 12.33 -6.34
C PRO A 614 -14.24 12.05 -6.90
N VAL A 615 -14.91 10.98 -6.47
CA VAL A 615 -16.21 10.53 -7.00
C VAL A 615 -17.39 11.29 -6.36
N THR A 616 -17.28 11.73 -5.11
CA THR A 616 -18.38 12.43 -4.43
C THR A 616 -18.49 13.91 -4.80
N SER A 617 -17.43 14.53 -5.33
CA SER A 617 -17.46 15.95 -5.71
C SER A 617 -18.17 16.24 -7.05
N SER A 618 -18.44 15.23 -7.87
CA SER A 618 -19.09 15.41 -9.19
C SER A 618 -20.63 15.22 -9.17
N VAL A 619 -21.17 14.65 -8.10
CA VAL A 619 -22.64 14.44 -7.97
C VAL A 619 -23.32 15.62 -7.26
N ASP A 620 -22.60 16.33 -6.37
CA ASP A 620 -23.21 17.39 -5.54
C ASP A 620 -23.34 18.77 -6.23
N THR A 621 -22.80 18.94 -7.45
CA THR A 621 -22.84 20.22 -8.18
C THR A 621 -23.92 20.28 -9.25
N LYS A 622 -24.57 19.16 -9.62
CA LYS A 622 -25.62 19.16 -10.65
C LYS A 622 -27.05 19.15 -10.10
N ASP A 623 -27.24 18.80 -8.82
CA ASP A 623 -28.60 18.73 -8.24
C ASP A 623 -29.02 19.94 -7.39
N ARG A 624 -28.18 20.98 -7.27
CA ARG A 624 -28.53 22.23 -6.55
C ARG A 624 -29.03 23.38 -7.44
N THR A 625 -29.16 23.17 -8.74
CA THR A 625 -29.69 24.20 -9.67
C THR A 625 -31.02 23.82 -10.34
N ALA A 626 -31.72 22.82 -9.81
CA ALA A 626 -33.04 22.46 -10.29
C ALA A 626 -33.98 22.26 -9.08
N PHE A 627 -34.33 23.34 -8.40
CA PHE A 627 -35.60 23.53 -7.68
C PHE A 627 -35.84 25.03 -7.51
#